data_32a35086e7cc332da7d418d3cc79de5e
#
_entry.id   32a35086e7cc332da7d418d3cc79de5e
#
_cell.length_a   1.000
_cell.length_b   1.000
_cell.length_c   1.000
_cell.angle_alpha   90.00
_cell.angle_beta   90.00
_cell.angle_gamma   90.00
#
_symmetry.space_group_name_H-M   'P 1'
#
loop_
_entity.id
_entity.type
_entity.pdbx_description
1 polymer ?
#
loop_
_entity_poly.entity_id
_entity_poly.type
_entity_poly.pdbx_seq_one_letter_code
_entity_poly.pdbx_strand_id
1 'polypeptide(L)'
;KENTMEKNIDFDKFFVKSDLIPAIIQEKSTGEVLMLAYMNKESMKKTFETGYTWFWSRSRQELWNKGATSGHLQKVIEIFGDCDDDTLLITVEQTGAACHTGNHSCFYTQLK
;
A
#
# COMPACT_ATOMS: atom_id res chain seq x y z
N LYS A 1 -2.82 22.92 -6.44
CA LYS A 1 -3.82 22.82 -5.42
C LYS A 1 -3.51 21.71 -4.42
N GLU A 2 -3.49 22.06 -3.18
CA GLU A 2 -3.11 21.07 -2.18
C GLU A 2 -4.20 20.05 -1.98
N ASN A 3 -3.80 18.91 -1.47
CA ASN A 3 -4.68 17.83 -1.11
C ASN A 3 -5.07 18.00 0.38
N THR A 4 -6.24 18.58 0.62
CA THR A 4 -6.66 18.86 1.98
C THR A 4 -6.93 17.61 2.80
N MET A 5 -7.14 16.46 2.13
CA MET A 5 -7.36 15.20 2.84
C MET A 5 -6.15 14.82 3.69
N GLU A 6 -4.95 15.06 3.18
CA GLU A 6 -3.73 14.70 3.91
C GLU A 6 -3.57 15.50 5.19
N LYS A 7 -4.08 16.73 5.18
CA LYS A 7 -3.98 17.59 6.36
C LYS A 7 -4.86 17.09 7.50
N ASN A 8 -5.91 16.36 7.18
CA ASN A 8 -6.91 15.93 8.14
C ASN A 8 -6.76 14.48 8.56
N ILE A 9 -5.70 13.82 8.13
CA ILE A 9 -5.50 12.41 8.46
C ILE A 9 -4.93 12.29 9.85
N ASP A 10 -5.62 11.53 10.69
CA ASP A 10 -5.10 11.15 11.99
C ASP A 10 -4.44 9.79 11.82
N PHE A 11 -3.13 9.82 11.58
CA PHE A 11 -2.39 8.57 11.38
C PHE A 11 -2.40 7.68 12.62
N ASP A 12 -2.39 8.29 13.80
CA ASP A 12 -2.30 7.53 15.04
C ASP A 12 -3.47 6.59 15.25
N LYS A 13 -4.66 6.96 14.79
CA LYS A 13 -5.84 6.12 15.02
C LYS A 13 -5.75 4.77 14.33
N PHE A 14 -4.95 4.67 13.28
CA PHE A 14 -4.77 3.40 12.57
C PHE A 14 -3.81 2.46 13.29
N PHE A 15 -3.10 2.94 14.31
CA PHE A 15 -2.08 2.14 14.99
C PHE A 15 -2.37 1.91 16.46
N VAL A 16 -3.64 2.08 16.85
CA VAL A 16 -4.05 1.85 18.25
C VAL A 16 -3.95 0.37 18.62
N LYS A 17 -4.35 -0.50 17.68
CA LYS A 17 -4.39 -1.94 17.94
C LYS A 17 -3.06 -2.63 17.70
N SER A 18 -2.27 -2.11 16.78
CA SER A 18 -1.01 -2.74 16.38
C SER A 18 -0.09 -1.70 15.75
N ASP A 19 1.21 -1.95 15.84
CA ASP A 19 2.21 -1.10 15.19
C ASP A 19 2.25 -1.31 13.68
N LEU A 20 1.63 -2.37 13.19
CA LEU A 20 1.56 -2.68 11.77
C LEU A 20 0.13 -2.92 11.37
N ILE A 21 -0.24 -2.39 10.20
CA ILE A 21 -1.56 -2.64 9.63
C ILE A 21 -1.41 -3.17 8.21
N PRO A 22 -2.33 -4.05 7.78
CA PRO A 22 -2.29 -4.53 6.40
C PRO A 22 -2.81 -3.46 5.44
N ALA A 23 -2.20 -3.42 4.27
CA ALA A 23 -2.63 -2.57 3.17
C ALA A 23 -2.87 -3.45 1.95
N ILE A 24 -4.10 -3.44 1.46
CA ILE A 24 -4.50 -4.19 0.28
C ILE A 24 -4.29 -3.27 -0.92
N ILE A 25 -3.53 -3.75 -1.90
CA ILE A 25 -3.23 -2.94 -3.09
C ILE A 25 -4.05 -3.47 -4.25
N GLN A 26 -4.83 -2.57 -4.87
CA GLN A 26 -5.75 -2.90 -5.93
C GLN A 26 -5.45 -2.03 -7.14
N GLU A 27 -5.47 -2.61 -8.33
CA GLU A 27 -5.26 -1.86 -9.56
C GLU A 27 -6.51 -1.05 -9.88
N LYS A 28 -6.37 0.27 -10.02
CA LYS A 28 -7.52 1.14 -10.24
C LYS A 28 -8.24 0.85 -11.56
N SER A 29 -7.47 0.61 -12.62
CA SER A 29 -8.04 0.46 -13.95
C SER A 29 -8.82 -0.84 -14.15
N THR A 30 -8.47 -1.90 -13.41
CA THR A 30 -9.09 -3.21 -13.60
C THR A 30 -9.89 -3.69 -12.41
N GLY A 31 -9.60 -3.16 -11.23
CA GLY A 31 -10.17 -3.65 -9.98
C GLY A 31 -9.46 -4.88 -9.44
N GLU A 32 -8.40 -5.33 -10.10
CA GLU A 32 -7.68 -6.53 -9.68
C GLU A 32 -6.92 -6.27 -8.38
N VAL A 33 -7.03 -7.19 -7.41
CA VAL A 33 -6.22 -7.13 -6.19
C VAL A 33 -4.82 -7.62 -6.53
N LEU A 34 -3.82 -6.79 -6.27
CA LEU A 34 -2.45 -7.06 -6.68
C LEU A 34 -1.62 -7.71 -5.60
N MET A 35 -1.74 -7.24 -4.37
CA MET A 35 -0.91 -7.74 -3.27
C MET A 35 -1.43 -7.22 -1.94
N LEU A 36 -0.88 -7.78 -0.86
CA LEU A 36 -1.08 -7.26 0.49
C LEU A 36 0.28 -7.15 1.15
N ALA A 37 0.55 -6.02 1.79
CA ALA A 37 1.78 -5.84 2.55
C ALA A 37 1.43 -5.01 3.79
N TYR A 38 2.42 -4.79 4.65
CA TYR A 38 2.18 -4.13 5.93
C TYR A 38 2.81 -2.75 5.95
N MET A 39 2.14 -1.85 6.67
CA MET A 39 2.64 -0.50 6.87
C MET A 39 2.76 -0.21 8.36
N ASN A 40 3.84 0.46 8.74
CA ASN A 40 3.89 1.12 10.03
C ASN A 40 3.51 2.59 9.79
N LYS A 41 3.49 3.37 10.86
CA LYS A 41 3.09 4.77 10.76
C LYS A 41 3.96 5.55 9.79
N GLU A 42 5.27 5.29 9.82
CA GLU A 42 6.21 6.01 8.96
C GLU A 42 5.99 5.68 7.48
N SER A 43 5.81 4.41 7.13
CA SER A 43 5.57 4.04 5.73
C SER A 43 4.22 4.56 5.26
N MET A 44 3.22 4.61 6.14
CA MET A 44 1.92 5.19 5.78
C MET A 44 2.08 6.67 5.45
N LYS A 45 2.82 7.42 6.29
CA LYS A 45 3.07 8.84 6.02
C LYS A 45 3.80 9.04 4.72
N LYS A 46 4.84 8.23 4.45
CA LYS A 46 5.60 8.35 3.20
C LYS A 46 4.72 8.06 1.98
N THR A 47 3.79 7.13 2.11
CA THR A 47 2.86 6.84 1.03
C THR A 47 2.01 8.05 0.70
N PHE A 48 1.51 8.74 1.71
CA PHE A 48 0.75 9.97 1.50
C PHE A 48 1.61 11.10 0.93
N GLU A 49 2.84 11.25 1.43
CA GLU A 49 3.71 12.35 1.04
C GLU A 49 4.22 12.20 -0.39
N THR A 50 4.62 10.99 -0.76
CA THR A 50 5.27 10.76 -2.04
C THR A 50 4.31 10.42 -3.17
N GLY A 51 3.12 9.90 -2.84
CA GLY A 51 2.18 9.43 -3.84
C GLY A 51 2.53 8.07 -4.40
N TYR A 52 3.48 7.38 -3.80
CA TYR A 52 3.87 6.01 -4.16
C TYR A 52 3.85 5.15 -2.92
N THR A 53 3.65 3.81 -3.09
CA THR A 53 3.48 2.94 -1.94
C THR A 53 4.80 2.69 -1.23
N TRP A 54 4.75 2.80 0.09
CA TRP A 54 5.83 2.46 1.00
C TRP A 54 5.28 1.49 2.02
N PHE A 55 6.07 0.48 2.35
CA PHE A 55 5.68 -0.56 3.29
C PHE A 55 6.76 -0.74 4.34
N TRP A 56 6.43 -1.50 5.37
CA TRP A 56 7.40 -1.95 6.35
C TRP A 56 7.70 -3.42 6.10
N SER A 57 8.97 -3.74 5.85
CA SER A 57 9.39 -5.12 5.66
C SER A 57 9.64 -5.75 7.01
N ARG A 58 8.78 -6.72 7.38
CA ARG A 58 8.91 -7.38 8.67
C ARG A 58 10.17 -8.25 8.73
N SER A 59 10.51 -8.89 7.62
CA SER A 59 11.68 -9.78 7.59
C SER A 59 12.99 -9.01 7.64
N ARG A 60 13.05 -7.84 7.00
CA ARG A 60 14.28 -7.04 6.95
C ARG A 60 14.31 -5.91 7.96
N GLN A 61 13.18 -5.64 8.60
CA GLN A 61 13.06 -4.56 9.59
C GLN A 61 13.47 -3.22 9.02
N GLU A 62 12.93 -2.88 7.85
CA GLU A 62 13.24 -1.63 7.18
C GLU A 62 12.07 -1.16 6.32
N LEU A 63 12.08 0.13 6.01
CA LEU A 63 11.12 0.72 5.08
C LEU A 63 11.40 0.23 3.67
N TRP A 64 10.34 0.10 2.88
CA TRP A 64 10.45 -0.46 1.54
C TRP A 64 9.55 0.34 0.60
N ASN A 65 10.16 1.02 -0.38
CA ASN A 65 9.42 1.71 -1.45
C ASN A 65 9.22 0.71 -2.58
N LYS A 66 7.99 0.29 -2.77
CA LYS A 66 7.66 -0.72 -3.78
C LYS A 66 8.08 -0.24 -5.16
N GLY A 67 8.91 -1.03 -5.83
CA GLY A 67 9.37 -0.72 -7.18
C GLY A 67 10.58 0.18 -7.28
N ALA A 68 11.15 0.63 -6.16
CA ALA A 68 12.30 1.54 -6.20
C ALA A 68 13.48 0.94 -6.96
N THR A 69 13.70 -0.37 -6.82
CA THR A 69 14.81 -1.05 -7.51
C THR A 69 14.39 -1.62 -8.85
N SER A 70 13.22 -2.26 -8.91
CA SER A 70 12.75 -2.94 -10.12
C SER A 70 12.15 -2.01 -11.16
N GLY A 71 11.73 -0.81 -10.75
CA GLY A 71 10.99 0.10 -11.61
C GLY A 71 9.50 -0.17 -11.65
N HIS A 72 9.03 -1.22 -10.98
CA HIS A 72 7.59 -1.59 -10.98
C HIS A 72 6.88 -0.82 -9.88
N LEU A 73 6.78 0.49 -10.05
CA LEU A 73 6.22 1.40 -9.07
C LEU A 73 4.70 1.30 -9.00
N GLN A 74 4.16 1.71 -7.86
CA GLN A 74 2.72 1.77 -7.65
C GLN A 74 2.35 3.21 -7.31
N LYS A 75 1.81 3.92 -8.30
CA LYS A 75 1.37 5.29 -8.11
C LYS A 75 0.01 5.27 -7.43
N VAL A 76 -0.08 5.90 -6.28
CA VAL A 76 -1.30 5.92 -5.48
C VAL A 76 -2.36 6.79 -6.12
N ILE A 77 -3.57 6.25 -6.27
CA ILE A 77 -4.72 6.99 -6.77
C ILE A 77 -5.68 7.32 -5.63
N GLU A 78 -6.04 6.32 -4.81
CA GLU A 78 -6.97 6.52 -3.70
C GLU A 78 -6.49 5.70 -2.50
N ILE A 79 -6.81 6.17 -1.31
CA ILE A 79 -6.52 5.45 -0.07
C ILE A 79 -7.79 5.46 0.76
N PHE A 80 -8.25 4.27 1.14
CA PHE A 80 -9.42 4.11 2.00
C PHE A 80 -9.02 3.41 3.30
N GLY A 81 -9.54 3.89 4.42
CA GLY A 81 -9.46 3.16 5.68
C GLY A 81 -10.70 2.31 5.84
N ASP A 82 -10.59 1.19 6.54
CA ASP A 82 -11.76 0.36 6.78
C ASP A 82 -12.57 0.86 7.99
N CYS A 83 -13.64 0.13 8.31
CA CYS A 83 -14.65 0.64 9.26
C CYS A 83 -14.12 0.77 10.69
N ASP A 84 -13.09 0.02 11.05
CA ASP A 84 -12.53 0.09 12.41
C ASP A 84 -11.08 0.58 12.44
N ASP A 85 -10.64 1.23 11.38
CA ASP A 85 -9.37 1.96 11.31
C ASP A 85 -8.16 1.08 11.60
N ASP A 86 -8.10 -0.10 10.99
CA ASP A 86 -6.94 -0.98 11.16
C ASP A 86 -6.47 -1.65 9.87
N THR A 87 -7.04 -1.25 8.72
CA THR A 87 -6.67 -1.81 7.42
C THR A 87 -6.85 -0.73 6.36
N LEU A 88 -5.99 -0.74 5.35
CA LEU A 88 -6.09 0.20 4.23
C LEU A 88 -6.38 -0.55 2.94
N LEU A 89 -7.16 0.11 2.07
CA LEU A 89 -7.30 -0.29 0.68
C LEU A 89 -6.75 0.85 -0.15
N ILE A 90 -5.73 0.55 -0.95
CA ILE A 90 -5.04 1.55 -1.76
C ILE A 90 -5.17 1.17 -3.22
N THR A 91 -5.82 2.05 -4.00
CA THR A 91 -5.88 1.85 -5.43
C THR A 91 -4.69 2.53 -6.07
N VAL A 92 -4.08 1.85 -7.04
CA VAL A 92 -2.85 2.31 -7.66
C VAL A 92 -2.89 2.17 -9.17
N GLU A 93 -1.98 2.90 -9.81
CA GLU A 93 -1.60 2.67 -11.20
C GLU A 93 -0.32 1.86 -11.15
N GLN A 94 -0.39 0.60 -11.57
CA GLN A 94 0.72 -0.33 -11.46
C GLN A 94 1.58 -0.28 -12.73
N THR A 95 2.88 -0.09 -12.55
CA THR A 95 3.85 -0.20 -13.63
C THR A 95 4.49 -1.58 -13.54
N GLY A 96 4.33 -2.39 -14.58
CA GLY A 96 4.89 -3.74 -14.60
C GLY A 96 4.18 -4.67 -13.63
N ALA A 97 4.90 -5.71 -13.20
CA ALA A 97 4.35 -6.74 -12.32
C ALA A 97 4.41 -6.31 -10.86
N ALA A 98 3.35 -6.56 -10.11
CA ALA A 98 3.34 -6.29 -8.67
C ALA A 98 4.10 -7.38 -7.90
N CYS A 99 4.06 -8.61 -8.38
CA CYS A 99 4.69 -9.74 -7.70
C CYS A 99 6.17 -9.88 -8.10
N HIS A 100 7.02 -10.20 -7.13
CA HIS A 100 8.45 -10.40 -7.39
C HIS A 100 8.73 -11.58 -8.32
N THR A 101 7.74 -12.47 -8.48
CA THR A 101 7.85 -13.60 -9.41
C THR A 101 7.66 -13.20 -10.86
N GLY A 102 7.26 -11.94 -11.12
CA GLY A 102 6.98 -11.46 -12.46
C GLY A 102 5.51 -11.51 -12.83
N ASN A 103 4.65 -12.06 -11.99
CA ASN A 103 3.22 -12.06 -12.23
C ASN A 103 2.63 -10.70 -11.91
N HIS A 104 1.59 -10.32 -12.65
CA HIS A 104 0.94 -9.03 -12.45
C HIS A 104 0.38 -8.90 -11.04
N SER A 105 -0.27 -9.95 -10.55
CA SER A 105 -0.81 -10.02 -9.18
C SER A 105 -0.09 -11.10 -8.40
N CYS A 106 0.03 -10.90 -7.10
CA CYS A 106 0.54 -11.95 -6.21
C CYS A 106 -0.47 -13.08 -6.02
N PHE A 107 -1.75 -12.81 -6.32
CA PHE A 107 -2.83 -13.77 -6.08
C PHE A 107 -3.13 -14.55 -7.35
N TYR A 108 -2.21 -15.44 -7.74
CA TYR A 108 -2.35 -16.21 -8.98
C TYR A 108 -2.52 -17.71 -8.76
N THR A 109 -2.46 -18.19 -7.52
CA THR A 109 -2.65 -19.60 -7.21
C THR A 109 -4.08 -19.83 -6.77
N GLN A 110 -4.88 -20.44 -7.64
CA GLN A 110 -6.28 -20.71 -7.33
C GLN A 110 -6.38 -21.99 -6.50
N LEU A 111 -6.96 -21.88 -5.31
CA LEU A 111 -7.07 -23.02 -4.39
C LEU A 111 -8.42 -23.72 -4.46
N LYS A 112 -9.42 -23.02 -4.99
CA LYS A 112 -10.77 -23.58 -5.10
C LYS A 112 -11.48 -23.09 -6.36
#